data_ed5af0bc433086eb717a4fae68b3f9b3
#
_entry.id   ed5af0bc433086eb717a4fae68b3f9b3
#
_cell.length_a   1.000
_cell.length_b   1.000
_cell.length_c   1.000
_cell.angle_alpha   90.00
_cell.angle_beta   90.00
_cell.angle_gamma   90.00
#
_symmetry.space_group_name_H-M   'P 1'
#
loop_
_entity.id
_entity.type
_entity.pdbx_description
1 polymer ?
#
loop_
_entity_poly.entity_id
_entity_poly.type
_entity_poly.pdbx_seq_one_letter_code
_entity_poly.pdbx_strand_id
1 'polypeptide(L)'
;QERNQFIQNGHLNMKLILEKFVVHWGDLYSSADEKFIEDNARKFFLLYLKPIINGTGNYYIEAQTRDNKRTDVIIDYCKEQFVIEMKIWRGNAYHERGEKQLAEYLEYYHLNKGYMLSFSFNKKKQAGVKEIRIGNKVLIEAVV
;
A
#
# COMPACT_ATOMS: atom_id res chain seq x y z
N GLN A 1 6.76 -28.04 1.41
CA GLN A 1 6.37 -26.78 2.04
C GLN A 1 6.60 -25.63 1.10
N GLU A 2 5.57 -24.85 0.87
CA GLU A 2 5.69 -23.68 0.02
C GLU A 2 6.52 -22.61 0.69
N ARG A 3 7.40 -22.01 -0.08
CA ARG A 3 8.14 -20.86 0.38
C ARG A 3 7.30 -19.59 0.16
N ASN A 4 7.40 -18.69 1.10
CA ASN A 4 6.77 -17.40 0.95
C ASN A 4 7.54 -16.60 -0.11
N GLN A 5 6.93 -16.43 -1.30
CA GLN A 5 7.57 -15.74 -2.42
C GLN A 5 7.85 -14.26 -2.15
N PHE A 6 7.17 -13.70 -1.14
CA PHE A 6 7.29 -12.28 -0.81
C PHE A 6 8.49 -11.97 0.09
N ILE A 7 9.17 -13.00 0.57
CA ILE A 7 10.34 -12.83 1.43
C ILE A 7 11.56 -13.37 0.70
N GLN A 8 12.52 -12.48 0.46
CA GLN A 8 13.71 -12.78 -0.30
C GLN A 8 14.92 -12.38 0.53
N ASN A 9 15.77 -13.35 0.87
CA ASN A 9 16.99 -13.13 1.66
C ASN A 9 16.71 -12.41 2.99
N GLY A 10 15.57 -12.75 3.64
CA GLY A 10 15.17 -12.10 4.89
C GLY A 10 14.52 -10.74 4.73
N HIS A 11 14.36 -10.26 3.49
CA HIS A 11 13.74 -8.97 3.19
C HIS A 11 12.35 -9.15 2.60
N LEU A 12 11.42 -8.31 3.03
CA LEU A 12 10.06 -8.33 2.52
C LEU A 12 9.99 -7.54 1.22
N ASN A 13 9.49 -8.18 0.16
CA ASN A 13 9.31 -7.52 -1.14
C ASN A 13 7.91 -6.89 -1.20
N MET A 14 7.78 -5.68 -0.69
CA MET A 14 6.49 -4.99 -0.62
C MET A 14 5.95 -4.65 -2.01
N LYS A 15 6.81 -4.35 -2.97
CA LYS A 15 6.36 -4.08 -4.35
C LYS A 15 5.65 -5.31 -4.92
N LEU A 16 6.22 -6.49 -4.73
CA LEU A 16 5.60 -7.73 -5.20
C LEU A 16 4.27 -7.99 -4.49
N ILE A 17 4.20 -7.69 -3.20
CA ILE A 17 2.96 -7.82 -2.44
C ILE A 17 1.88 -6.95 -3.06
N LEU A 18 2.20 -5.69 -3.39
CA LEU A 18 1.24 -4.80 -4.02
C LEU A 18 0.85 -5.28 -5.42
N GLU A 19 1.81 -5.76 -6.21
CA GLU A 19 1.53 -6.29 -7.54
C GLU A 19 0.54 -7.46 -7.48
N LYS A 20 0.74 -8.37 -6.54
CA LYS A 20 -0.16 -9.51 -6.37
C LYS A 20 -1.51 -9.08 -5.78
N PHE A 21 -1.51 -8.05 -4.94
CA PHE A 21 -2.76 -7.53 -4.41
C PHE A 21 -3.63 -6.92 -5.52
N VAL A 22 -3.03 -6.23 -6.48
CA VAL A 22 -3.77 -5.68 -7.62
C VAL A 22 -4.53 -6.78 -8.35
N VAL A 23 -3.87 -7.90 -8.62
CA VAL A 23 -4.51 -9.04 -9.29
C VAL A 23 -5.61 -9.63 -8.43
N HIS A 24 -5.32 -9.89 -7.16
CA HIS A 24 -6.27 -10.45 -6.20
C HIS A 24 -7.53 -9.60 -6.09
N TRP A 25 -7.35 -8.29 -5.99
CA TRP A 25 -8.46 -7.34 -5.86
C TRP A 25 -9.37 -7.38 -7.10
N GLY A 26 -8.78 -7.37 -8.29
CA GLY A 26 -9.54 -7.41 -9.52
C GLY A 26 -10.40 -8.66 -9.64
N ASP A 27 -9.90 -9.79 -9.16
CA ASP A 27 -10.63 -11.06 -9.23
C ASP A 27 -11.79 -11.11 -8.23
N LEU A 28 -11.66 -10.49 -7.07
CA LEU A 28 -12.63 -10.66 -5.97
C LEU A 28 -13.65 -9.53 -5.85
N TYR A 29 -13.29 -8.32 -6.24
CA TYR A 29 -14.08 -7.15 -5.89
C TYR A 29 -14.56 -6.34 -7.08
N SER A 30 -14.67 -6.95 -8.26
CA SER A 30 -15.04 -6.24 -9.47
C SER A 30 -16.43 -5.60 -9.41
N SER A 31 -17.33 -6.13 -8.57
CA SER A 31 -18.70 -5.63 -8.44
C SER A 31 -19.05 -5.18 -7.03
N ALA A 32 -18.05 -4.93 -6.19
CA ALA A 32 -18.29 -4.54 -4.81
C ALA A 32 -18.82 -3.12 -4.71
N ASP A 33 -19.64 -2.88 -3.68
CA ASP A 33 -20.19 -1.56 -3.36
C ASP A 33 -19.08 -0.60 -2.98
N GLU A 34 -19.03 0.56 -3.65
CA GLU A 34 -18.02 1.59 -3.40
C GLU A 34 -18.00 2.02 -1.94
N LYS A 35 -19.15 2.26 -1.34
CA LYS A 35 -19.20 2.69 0.06
C LYS A 35 -18.63 1.63 1.00
N PHE A 36 -18.95 0.37 0.75
CA PHE A 36 -18.41 -0.73 1.54
C PHE A 36 -16.89 -0.80 1.42
N ILE A 37 -16.37 -0.66 0.21
CA ILE A 37 -14.93 -0.68 -0.03
C ILE A 37 -14.26 0.53 0.65
N GLU A 38 -14.85 1.72 0.50
CA GLU A 38 -14.32 2.94 1.12
C GLU A 38 -14.18 2.77 2.62
N ASP A 39 -15.19 2.18 3.27
CA ASP A 39 -15.17 1.99 4.72
C ASP A 39 -14.21 0.89 5.16
N ASN A 40 -13.90 -0.07 4.29
CA ASN A 40 -13.18 -1.29 4.67
C ASN A 40 -11.87 -1.53 3.91
N ALA A 41 -11.45 -0.59 3.07
CA ALA A 41 -10.28 -0.77 2.20
C ALA A 41 -9.03 -1.19 2.98
N ARG A 42 -8.75 -0.50 4.09
CA ARG A 42 -7.61 -0.84 4.94
C ARG A 42 -7.70 -2.27 5.45
N LYS A 43 -8.89 -2.65 5.91
CA LYS A 43 -9.10 -4.01 6.43
C LYS A 43 -8.83 -5.07 5.36
N PHE A 44 -9.27 -4.85 4.13
CA PHE A 44 -9.03 -5.79 3.04
C PHE A 44 -7.54 -5.97 2.78
N PHE A 45 -6.80 -4.88 2.73
CA PHE A 45 -5.36 -4.98 2.52
C PHE A 45 -4.68 -5.69 3.68
N LEU A 46 -5.05 -5.38 4.91
CA LEU A 46 -4.46 -6.03 6.09
C LEU A 46 -4.79 -7.52 6.15
N LEU A 47 -6.02 -7.91 5.75
CA LEU A 47 -6.38 -9.31 5.68
C LEU A 47 -5.53 -10.06 4.64
N TYR A 48 -5.17 -9.39 3.56
CA TYR A 48 -4.28 -9.98 2.57
C TYR A 48 -2.84 -10.07 3.08
N LEU A 49 -2.38 -9.02 3.74
CA LEU A 49 -0.99 -8.89 4.16
C LEU A 49 -0.62 -9.81 5.34
N LYS A 50 -1.49 -9.90 6.33
CA LYS A 50 -1.16 -10.62 7.57
C LYS A 50 -0.69 -12.06 7.36
N PRO A 51 -1.36 -12.88 6.54
CA PRO A 51 -0.87 -14.25 6.32
C PRO A 51 0.52 -14.30 5.68
N ILE A 52 0.88 -13.28 4.90
CA ILE A 52 2.18 -13.23 4.24
C ILE A 52 3.30 -13.07 5.25
N ILE A 53 3.10 -12.22 6.27
CA ILE A 53 4.15 -11.89 7.24
C ILE A 53 4.00 -12.64 8.56
N ASN A 54 2.86 -13.29 8.77
CA ASN A 54 2.59 -14.00 10.02
C ASN A 54 3.48 -15.22 10.18
N GLY A 55 4.02 -15.41 11.38
CA GLY A 55 4.87 -16.55 11.68
C GLY A 55 6.31 -16.45 11.21
N THR A 56 6.72 -15.32 10.65
CA THR A 56 8.07 -15.15 10.08
C THR A 56 8.97 -14.24 10.92
N GLY A 57 8.73 -14.13 12.20
CA GLY A 57 9.57 -13.38 13.11
C GLY A 57 8.89 -12.11 13.62
N ASN A 58 9.69 -11.14 14.00
CA ASN A 58 9.18 -9.93 14.63
C ASN A 58 8.62 -8.97 13.59
N TYR A 59 7.33 -8.73 13.67
CA TYR A 59 6.71 -7.67 12.88
C TYR A 59 5.69 -6.95 13.73
N TYR A 60 5.39 -5.71 13.31
CA TYR A 60 4.31 -5.01 13.92
C TYR A 60 3.65 -4.08 12.89
N ILE A 61 2.36 -3.90 13.02
CA ILE A 61 1.57 -3.11 12.09
C ILE A 61 0.85 -2.03 12.89
N GLU A 62 1.06 -0.79 12.49
CA GLU A 62 0.37 0.34 13.06
C GLU A 62 -0.43 1.02 11.96
N ALA A 63 -1.71 1.26 12.22
CA ALA A 63 -2.57 1.92 11.26
C ALA A 63 -3.07 3.23 11.87
N GLN A 64 -2.85 4.31 11.15
CA GLN A 64 -3.22 5.66 11.59
C GLN A 64 -4.10 6.31 10.52
N THR A 65 -5.19 6.92 10.96
CA THR A 65 -6.03 7.71 10.06
C THR A 65 -5.59 9.16 10.18
N ARG A 66 -5.05 9.73 9.09
CA ARG A 66 -4.63 11.12 9.09
C ARG A 66 -5.79 12.07 8.83
N ASP A 67 -6.75 11.63 8.06
CA ASP A 67 -8.00 12.33 7.82
C ASP A 67 -9.05 11.30 7.44
N ASN A 68 -10.25 11.72 7.09
CA ASN A 68 -11.34 10.82 6.77
C ASN A 68 -11.12 10.02 5.47
N LYS A 69 -10.05 10.29 4.74
CA LYS A 69 -9.85 9.75 3.40
C LYS A 69 -8.55 8.98 3.24
N ARG A 70 -7.65 9.07 4.20
CA ARG A 70 -6.32 8.47 4.09
C ARG A 70 -5.94 7.76 5.37
N THR A 71 -5.33 6.60 5.21
CA THR A 71 -4.82 5.81 6.32
C THR A 71 -3.39 5.40 6.01
N ASP A 72 -2.50 5.64 6.96
CA ASP A 72 -1.13 5.14 6.87
C ASP A 72 -1.06 3.81 7.59
N VAL A 73 -0.42 2.86 6.95
CA VAL A 73 -0.07 1.59 7.57
C VAL A 73 1.44 1.53 7.65
N ILE A 74 1.96 1.37 8.86
CA ILE A 74 3.39 1.27 9.09
C ILE A 74 3.68 -0.16 9.50
N ILE A 75 4.59 -0.80 8.79
CA ILE A 75 4.96 -2.19 9.02
C ILE A 75 6.44 -2.24 9.36
N ASP A 76 6.75 -2.78 10.52
CA ASP A 76 8.12 -3.12 10.87
C ASP A 76 8.28 -4.62 10.69
N TYR A 77 9.22 -4.99 9.83
CA TYR A 77 9.48 -6.39 9.54
C TYR A 77 10.99 -6.60 9.45
N CYS A 78 11.52 -7.40 10.35
CA CYS A 78 12.94 -7.74 10.37
C CYS A 78 13.83 -6.49 10.29
N LYS A 79 13.53 -5.47 11.11
CA LYS A 79 14.26 -4.20 11.21
C LYS A 79 14.11 -3.28 10.01
N GLU A 80 13.23 -3.61 9.09
CA GLU A 80 12.94 -2.78 7.94
C GLU A 80 11.55 -2.17 8.11
N GLN A 81 11.41 -0.87 7.87
CA GLN A 81 10.14 -0.18 8.03
C GLN A 81 9.53 0.16 6.68
N PHE A 82 8.25 -0.16 6.54
CA PHE A 82 7.48 0.14 5.34
C PHE A 82 6.34 1.07 5.70
N VAL A 83 6.20 2.16 4.97
CA VAL A 83 5.08 3.08 5.12
C VAL A 83 4.21 2.95 3.87
N ILE A 84 2.94 2.61 4.08
CA ILE A 84 1.98 2.45 3.00
C ILE A 84 0.82 3.39 3.25
N GLU A 85 0.64 4.38 2.38
CA GLU A 85 -0.51 5.27 2.44
C GLU A 85 -1.64 4.66 1.62
N MET A 86 -2.80 4.48 2.23
CA MET A 86 -3.99 3.96 1.55
C MET A 86 -5.03 5.06 1.43
N LYS A 87 -5.63 5.16 0.26
CA LYS A 87 -6.64 6.19 0.00
C LYS A 87 -7.58 5.79 -1.13
N ILE A 88 -8.72 6.47 -1.22
CA ILE A 88 -9.61 6.38 -2.36
C ILE A 88 -9.09 7.36 -3.42
N TRP A 89 -9.05 6.93 -4.67
CA TRP A 89 -8.64 7.77 -5.78
C TRP A 89 -9.67 8.88 -6.01
N ARG A 90 -9.21 10.13 -6.05
CA ARG A 90 -10.08 11.29 -6.24
C ARG A 90 -9.50 12.28 -7.25
N GLY A 91 -8.85 11.75 -8.29
CA GLY A 91 -8.31 12.53 -9.37
C GLY A 91 -6.82 12.83 -9.23
N ASN A 92 -6.25 13.37 -10.32
CA ASN A 92 -4.81 13.57 -10.40
C ASN A 92 -4.27 14.59 -9.41
N ALA A 93 -4.97 15.71 -9.23
CA ALA A 93 -4.51 16.75 -8.31
C ALA A 93 -4.45 16.26 -6.87
N TYR A 94 -5.46 15.52 -6.45
CA TYR A 94 -5.49 14.90 -5.12
C TYR A 94 -4.35 13.91 -4.97
N HIS A 95 -4.12 13.11 -6.01
CA HIS A 95 -3.07 12.10 -6.00
C HIS A 95 -1.68 12.74 -5.89
N GLU A 96 -1.43 13.81 -6.64
CA GLU A 96 -0.16 14.52 -6.60
C GLU A 96 0.10 15.16 -5.24
N ARG A 97 -0.93 15.70 -4.60
CA ARG A 97 -0.79 16.20 -3.23
C ARG A 97 -0.43 15.10 -2.26
N GLY A 98 -1.04 13.92 -2.42
CA GLY A 98 -0.71 12.76 -1.60
C GLY A 98 0.73 12.31 -1.78
N GLU A 99 1.22 12.32 -3.02
CA GLU A 99 2.62 11.99 -3.31
C GLU A 99 3.58 12.92 -2.59
N LYS A 100 3.32 14.22 -2.63
CA LYS A 100 4.17 15.20 -1.94
C LYS A 100 4.12 15.02 -0.42
N GLN A 101 2.95 14.76 0.12
CA GLN A 101 2.79 14.54 1.55
C GLN A 101 3.50 13.29 2.01
N LEU A 102 3.43 12.21 1.22
CA LEU A 102 4.16 11.00 1.53
C LEU A 102 5.67 11.23 1.49
N ALA A 103 6.15 11.96 0.48
CA ALA A 103 7.57 12.28 0.37
C ALA A 103 8.06 13.07 1.59
N GLU A 104 7.26 14.05 2.06
CA GLU A 104 7.59 14.83 3.26
C GLU A 104 7.62 13.95 4.51
N TYR A 105 6.66 13.03 4.62
CA TYR A 105 6.61 12.09 5.72
C TYR A 105 7.86 11.20 5.75
N LEU A 106 8.26 10.69 4.57
CA LEU A 106 9.46 9.87 4.45
C LEU A 106 10.72 10.64 4.85
N GLU A 107 10.80 11.91 4.47
CA GLU A 107 11.93 12.75 4.86
C GLU A 107 11.98 12.92 6.37
N TYR A 108 10.85 13.17 6.99
CA TYR A 108 10.77 13.34 8.43
C TYR A 108 11.26 12.10 9.19
N TYR A 109 10.93 10.90 8.68
CA TYR A 109 11.30 9.63 9.31
C TYR A 109 12.57 9.01 8.75
N HIS A 110 13.30 9.75 7.92
CA HIS A 110 14.58 9.30 7.33
C HIS A 110 14.44 8.02 6.50
N LEU A 111 13.34 7.90 5.78
CA LEU A 111 13.10 6.79 4.87
C LEU A 111 13.24 7.27 3.44
N ASN A 112 13.74 6.40 2.56
CA ASN A 112 13.97 6.75 1.15
C ASN A 112 12.87 6.20 0.24
N LYS A 113 12.04 5.29 0.71
CA LYS A 113 11.05 4.61 -0.10
C LYS A 113 9.73 4.55 0.64
N GLY A 114 8.64 4.84 -0.07
CA GLY A 114 7.29 4.73 0.45
C GLY A 114 6.37 4.07 -0.55
N TYR A 115 5.17 3.75 -0.11
CA TYR A 115 4.21 3.01 -0.92
C TYR A 115 2.85 3.68 -0.83
N MET A 116 2.13 3.66 -1.95
CA MET A 116 0.76 4.17 -2.00
C MET A 116 -0.14 3.10 -2.57
N LEU A 117 -1.30 2.94 -1.98
CA LEU A 117 -2.33 2.04 -2.46
C LEU A 117 -3.62 2.83 -2.63
N SER A 118 -4.02 3.03 -3.87
CA SER A 118 -5.20 3.81 -4.22
C SER A 118 -6.30 2.89 -4.73
N PHE A 119 -7.49 3.06 -4.17
CA PHE A 119 -8.68 2.31 -4.59
C PHE A 119 -9.48 3.21 -5.52
N SER A 120 -9.55 2.84 -6.79
CA SER A 120 -10.23 3.64 -7.80
C SER A 120 -11.51 2.98 -8.26
N PHE A 121 -12.59 3.76 -8.28
CA PHE A 121 -13.88 3.33 -8.78
C PHE A 121 -14.18 3.89 -10.16
N ASN A 122 -13.17 4.51 -10.77
CA ASN A 122 -13.27 5.00 -12.14
C ASN A 122 -13.29 3.84 -13.12
N LYS A 123 -14.27 3.82 -14.02
CA LYS A 123 -14.39 2.73 -15.01
C LYS A 123 -13.21 2.67 -15.96
N LYS A 124 -12.52 3.77 -16.17
CA LYS A 124 -11.36 3.86 -17.07
C LYS A 124 -10.04 3.81 -16.30
N LYS A 125 -10.05 3.35 -15.07
CA LYS A 125 -8.84 3.27 -14.29
C LYS A 125 -7.82 2.36 -14.94
N GLN A 126 -6.56 2.64 -14.73
CA GLN A 126 -5.46 1.78 -15.12
C GLN A 126 -4.90 1.13 -13.87
N ALA A 127 -5.35 -0.07 -13.57
CA ALA A 127 -4.87 -0.82 -12.43
C ALA A 127 -3.43 -1.28 -12.69
N GLY A 128 -2.64 -1.30 -11.65
CA GLY A 128 -1.25 -1.73 -11.76
C GLY A 128 -0.37 -1.05 -10.74
N VAL A 129 0.92 -1.32 -10.86
CA VAL A 129 1.94 -0.76 -9.96
C VAL A 129 2.97 -0.03 -10.79
N LYS A 130 3.35 1.16 -10.34
CA LYS A 130 4.39 1.95 -10.98
C LYS A 130 5.31 2.54 -9.91
N GLU A 131 6.48 2.96 -10.34
CA GLU A 131 7.46 3.57 -9.47
C GLU A 131 7.72 5.00 -9.96
N ILE A 132 7.69 5.96 -9.04
CA ILE A 132 8.02 7.35 -9.36
C ILE A 132 9.08 7.87 -8.40
N ARG A 133 9.70 8.99 -8.77
CA ARG A 133 10.67 9.65 -7.89
C ARG A 133 10.22 11.07 -7.61
N ILE A 134 10.33 11.46 -6.33
CA ILE A 134 10.14 12.83 -5.89
C ILE A 134 11.37 13.21 -5.09
N GLY A 135 12.23 14.06 -5.66
CA GLY A 135 13.52 14.37 -5.07
C GLY A 135 14.36 13.11 -4.95
N ASN A 136 14.81 12.80 -3.75
CA ASN A 136 15.58 11.59 -3.47
C ASN A 136 14.71 10.43 -2.95
N LYS A 137 13.37 10.60 -3.00
CA LYS A 137 12.44 9.58 -2.52
C LYS A 137 11.90 8.77 -3.68
N VAL A 138 11.71 7.48 -3.45
CA VAL A 138 11.08 6.57 -4.40
C VAL A 138 9.71 6.19 -3.86
N LEU A 139 8.69 6.39 -4.68
CA LEU A 139 7.32 6.00 -4.32
C LEU A 139 6.87 4.87 -5.23
N ILE A 140 6.39 3.81 -4.64
CA ILE A 140 5.82 2.68 -5.36
C ILE A 140 4.31 2.78 -5.19
N GLU A 141 3.59 2.93 -6.30
CA GLU A 141 2.18 3.25 -6.31
C GLU A 141 1.38 2.14 -6.96
N ALA A 142 0.41 1.62 -6.22
CA ALA A 142 -0.54 0.65 -6.72
C ALA A 142 -1.91 1.30 -6.87
N VAL A 143 -2.58 1.00 -7.97
CA VAL A 143 -3.98 1.39 -8.21
C VAL A 143 -4.78 0.13 -8.41
N VAL A 144 -5.84 -0.02 -7.64
CA VAL A 144 -6.74 -1.17 -7.72
C VAL A 144 -8.18 -0.73 -8.01
#